data_84567d03823989081dab0fa7b5ae7c39
#
_entry.id   84567d03823989081dab0fa7b5ae7c39
#
_cell.length_a   1.000
_cell.length_b   1.000
_cell.length_c   1.000
_cell.angle_alpha   90.00
_cell.angle_beta   90.00
_cell.angle_gamma   90.00
#
_symmetry.space_group_name_H-M   'P 1'
#
loop_
_entity.id
_entity.type
_entity.pdbx_description
1 polymer ?
#
loop_
_entity_poly.entity_id
_entity_poly.type
_entity_poly.pdbx_seq_one_letter_code
_entity_poly.pdbx_strand_id
1 'polypeptide(L)'
;MAFQMPEYHQPDFSQEPFTKAPDAKWEVVEMDGVAPEYFHSTSMFPEYFKIQGKWVLAEESRMDSSVVICPDGHLEVVENRNLKKGDKVILGRSEACEEGIYVHSTGFQTEEDALTDKFVFRQGRSRETSYARDYDRLMDLLRYEKEHGKIVWVMGPAFSF
;
A
#
# COMPACT_ATOMS: atom_id res chain seq x y z
N MET A 1 -27.47 11.37 -0.76
CA MET A 1 -27.18 10.14 0.00
C MET A 1 -26.24 10.51 1.13
N ALA A 2 -26.33 9.87 2.29
CA ALA A 2 -25.33 10.07 3.34
C ALA A 2 -24.00 9.49 2.87
N PHE A 3 -22.89 10.17 3.16
CA PHE A 3 -21.56 9.65 2.86
C PHE A 3 -21.31 8.37 3.67
N GLN A 4 -20.81 7.34 2.99
CA GLN A 4 -20.39 6.10 3.64
C GLN A 4 -18.87 5.96 3.43
N MET A 5 -18.16 5.68 4.54
CA MET A 5 -16.74 5.36 4.47
C MET A 5 -16.54 4.07 3.67
N PRO A 6 -15.57 4.04 2.74
CA PRO A 6 -15.20 2.80 2.08
C PRO A 6 -14.75 1.76 3.11
N GLU A 7 -15.24 0.54 2.99
CA GLU A 7 -14.79 -0.59 3.80
C GLU A 7 -13.61 -1.28 3.13
N TYR A 8 -12.66 -1.74 3.94
CA TYR A 8 -11.55 -2.52 3.44
C TYR A 8 -11.96 -3.97 3.24
N HIS A 9 -11.77 -4.48 2.03
CA HIS A 9 -12.03 -5.86 1.67
C HIS A 9 -10.72 -6.63 1.59
N GLN A 10 -10.48 -7.50 2.58
CA GLN A 10 -9.31 -8.36 2.60
C GLN A 10 -9.36 -9.38 1.45
N PRO A 11 -8.20 -9.71 0.81
CA PRO A 11 -8.14 -10.76 -0.19
C PRO A 11 -8.52 -12.12 0.37
N ASP A 12 -9.15 -12.96 -0.46
CA ASP A 12 -9.39 -14.37 -0.12
C ASP A 12 -8.15 -15.21 -0.43
N PHE A 13 -7.31 -15.40 0.56
CA PHE A 13 -6.08 -16.17 0.45
C PHE A 13 -6.26 -17.67 0.25
N SER A 14 -7.50 -18.19 0.31
CA SER A 14 -7.82 -19.58 0.01
C SER A 14 -7.92 -19.89 -1.50
N GLN A 15 -7.93 -18.86 -2.33
CA GLN A 15 -8.07 -18.94 -3.78
C GLN A 15 -6.70 -18.89 -4.51
N GLU A 16 -6.69 -19.28 -5.80
CA GLU A 16 -5.54 -18.95 -6.66
C GLU A 16 -5.58 -17.46 -7.04
N PRO A 17 -4.41 -16.82 -7.17
CA PRO A 17 -3.05 -17.38 -7.18
C PRO A 17 -2.41 -17.56 -5.79
N PHE A 18 -3.05 -17.12 -4.70
CA PHE A 18 -2.44 -17.05 -3.36
C PHE A 18 -1.98 -18.42 -2.83
N THR A 19 -2.78 -19.46 -3.06
CA THR A 19 -2.46 -20.82 -2.59
C THR A 19 -1.18 -21.37 -3.22
N LYS A 20 -0.94 -21.04 -4.51
CA LYS A 20 0.22 -21.53 -5.27
C LYS A 20 1.46 -20.64 -5.18
N ALA A 21 1.32 -19.43 -4.64
CA ALA A 21 2.45 -18.51 -4.50
C ALA A 21 3.56 -19.11 -3.64
N PRO A 22 4.83 -18.89 -3.98
CA PRO A 22 5.95 -19.24 -3.11
C PRO A 22 5.97 -18.37 -1.86
N ASP A 23 6.81 -18.71 -0.88
CA ASP A 23 7.15 -17.78 0.20
C ASP A 23 8.04 -16.65 -0.34
N ALA A 24 7.88 -15.45 0.21
CA ALA A 24 8.71 -14.30 -0.11
C ALA A 24 10.17 -14.56 0.33
N LYS A 25 11.11 -14.13 -0.52
CA LYS A 25 12.53 -14.19 -0.21
C LYS A 25 12.93 -12.99 0.64
N TRP A 26 13.99 -13.13 1.40
CA TRP A 26 14.55 -12.06 2.20
C TRP A 26 16.06 -12.17 2.29
N GLU A 27 16.71 -11.06 2.62
CA GLU A 27 18.16 -10.98 2.84
C GLU A 27 18.45 -10.12 4.07
N VAL A 28 19.60 -10.36 4.69
CA VAL A 28 20.02 -9.64 5.88
C VAL A 28 20.72 -8.35 5.49
N VAL A 29 20.35 -7.24 6.13
CA VAL A 29 21.01 -5.95 6.00
C VAL A 29 22.45 -6.06 6.50
N GLU A 30 23.43 -5.74 5.66
CA GLU A 30 24.85 -5.82 6.01
C GLU A 30 25.38 -4.53 6.68
N MET A 31 24.75 -3.39 6.35
CA MET A 31 25.16 -2.06 6.84
C MET A 31 23.95 -1.19 7.13
N ASP A 32 23.99 -0.43 8.23
CA ASP A 32 22.92 0.49 8.63
C ASP A 32 22.56 1.45 7.50
N GLY A 33 21.25 1.59 7.23
CA GLY A 33 20.71 2.52 6.25
C GLY A 33 20.86 2.08 4.80
N VAL A 34 21.32 0.85 4.53
CA VAL A 34 21.51 0.33 3.17
C VAL A 34 20.66 -0.91 2.96
N ALA A 35 19.64 -0.79 2.09
CA ALA A 35 18.81 -1.91 1.71
C ALA A 35 19.59 -2.91 0.83
N PRO A 36 19.31 -4.22 0.94
CA PRO A 36 19.87 -5.23 0.04
C PRO A 36 19.53 -4.97 -1.42
N GLU A 37 20.31 -5.53 -2.34
CA GLU A 37 19.97 -5.50 -3.75
C GLU A 37 18.64 -6.24 -4.00
N TYR A 38 17.81 -5.70 -4.88
CA TYR A 38 16.47 -6.25 -5.19
C TYR A 38 15.47 -6.23 -4.02
N PHE A 39 15.68 -5.40 -3.00
CA PHE A 39 14.66 -5.23 -1.96
C PHE A 39 13.31 -4.82 -2.57
N HIS A 40 12.22 -5.26 -1.95
CA HIS A 40 10.90 -4.82 -2.32
C HIS A 40 10.68 -3.38 -1.87
N SER A 41 10.43 -2.50 -2.84
CA SER A 41 10.08 -1.09 -2.56
C SER A 41 8.57 -0.97 -2.44
N THR A 42 8.10 -0.56 -1.27
CA THR A 42 6.67 -0.50 -0.94
C THR A 42 5.92 0.57 -1.72
N SER A 43 4.64 0.31 -1.97
CA SER A 43 3.66 1.22 -2.55
C SER A 43 2.84 1.96 -1.49
N MET A 44 1.79 2.64 -1.91
CA MET A 44 0.81 3.28 -1.03
C MET A 44 -0.35 2.35 -0.63
N PHE A 45 -0.41 1.15 -1.20
CA PHE A 45 -1.51 0.19 -0.99
C PHE A 45 -1.19 -0.78 0.14
N PRO A 46 -2.18 -1.48 0.70
CA PRO A 46 -1.92 -2.62 1.58
C PRO A 46 -1.13 -3.71 0.85
N GLU A 47 -0.06 -4.19 1.46
CA GLU A 47 0.82 -5.20 0.88
C GLU A 47 0.92 -6.42 1.76
N TYR A 48 0.76 -7.58 1.15
CA TYR A 48 0.82 -8.87 1.80
C TYR A 48 2.02 -9.66 1.30
N PHE A 49 2.67 -10.34 2.24
CA PHE A 49 3.84 -11.16 1.96
C PHE A 49 3.61 -12.57 2.51
N LYS A 50 3.96 -13.57 1.71
CA LYS A 50 3.82 -14.96 2.13
C LYS A 50 5.07 -15.38 2.89
N ILE A 51 4.93 -15.61 4.21
CA ILE A 51 5.99 -16.01 5.12
C ILE A 51 5.61 -17.33 5.77
N GLN A 52 6.43 -18.37 5.60
CA GLN A 52 6.18 -19.71 6.13
C GLN A 52 4.79 -20.24 5.79
N GLY A 53 4.38 -20.03 4.52
CA GLY A 53 3.09 -20.48 4.00
C GLY A 53 1.87 -19.62 4.37
N LYS A 54 2.04 -18.53 5.13
CA LYS A 54 0.97 -17.64 5.57
C LYS A 54 1.11 -16.27 4.95
N TRP A 55 0.00 -15.67 4.51
CA TRP A 55 -0.04 -14.29 4.07
C TRP A 55 -0.13 -13.34 5.27
N VAL A 56 0.81 -12.42 5.36
CA VAL A 56 0.96 -11.45 6.46
C VAL A 56 0.91 -10.05 5.86
N LEU A 57 0.08 -9.18 6.41
CA LEU A 57 0.00 -7.77 6.05
C LEU A 57 1.20 -7.03 6.63
N ALA A 58 1.86 -6.18 5.83
CA ALA A 58 2.86 -5.27 6.34
C ALA A 58 2.19 -4.10 7.09
N GLU A 59 2.68 -3.81 8.27
CA GLU A 59 2.21 -2.71 9.12
C GLU A 59 2.98 -1.41 8.82
N GLU A 60 2.41 -0.27 9.24
CA GLU A 60 3.03 1.06 9.05
C GLU A 60 3.24 1.45 7.57
N SER A 61 2.28 1.09 6.70
CA SER A 61 2.38 1.30 5.25
C SER A 61 2.79 2.72 4.86
N ARG A 62 3.84 2.82 4.03
CA ARG A 62 4.34 4.04 3.39
C ARG A 62 5.04 3.69 2.09
N MET A 63 5.11 4.65 1.16
CA MET A 63 5.78 4.44 -0.13
C MET A 63 7.30 4.42 0.00
N ASP A 64 7.96 3.80 -0.99
CA ASP A 64 9.41 3.84 -1.21
C ASP A 64 10.24 3.43 0.01
N SER A 65 9.79 2.41 0.70
CA SER A 65 10.41 1.89 1.93
C SER A 65 10.66 0.39 1.80
N SER A 66 11.38 -0.19 2.75
CA SER A 66 11.64 -1.63 2.82
C SER A 66 10.68 -2.33 3.78
N VAL A 67 10.44 -3.61 3.59
CA VAL A 67 9.68 -4.45 4.52
C VAL A 67 10.62 -5.33 5.32
N VAL A 68 10.57 -5.19 6.63
CA VAL A 68 11.40 -5.94 7.59
C VAL A 68 10.58 -7.03 8.26
N ILE A 69 11.14 -8.24 8.33
CA ILE A 69 10.58 -9.35 9.11
C ILE A 69 11.07 -9.23 10.55
N CYS A 70 10.17 -8.90 11.45
CA CYS A 70 10.47 -8.77 12.87
C CYS A 70 10.63 -10.13 13.58
N PRO A 71 11.32 -10.19 14.73
CA PRO A 71 11.59 -11.45 15.43
C PRO A 71 10.34 -12.23 15.85
N ASP A 72 9.23 -11.57 16.10
CA ASP A 72 7.93 -12.15 16.45
C ASP A 72 7.09 -12.57 15.23
N GLY A 73 7.59 -12.28 14.01
CA GLY A 73 6.98 -12.68 12.75
C GLY A 73 6.03 -11.66 12.13
N HIS A 74 5.80 -10.49 12.75
CA HIS A 74 5.11 -9.41 12.06
C HIS A 74 6.01 -8.74 11.03
N LEU A 75 5.42 -8.01 10.09
CA LEU A 75 6.12 -7.30 9.03
C LEU A 75 5.95 -5.79 9.24
N GLU A 76 7.07 -5.08 9.30
CA GLU A 76 7.08 -3.64 9.48
C GLU A 76 7.67 -2.94 8.26
N VAL A 77 7.04 -1.86 7.81
CA VAL A 77 7.56 -1.01 6.74
C VAL A 77 8.51 0.03 7.33
N VAL A 78 9.78 -0.07 6.95
CA VAL A 78 10.88 0.74 7.50
C VAL A 78 11.50 1.60 6.40
N GLU A 79 11.64 2.90 6.63
CA GLU A 79 12.40 3.76 5.72
C GLU A 79 13.85 3.27 5.59
N ASN A 80 14.39 3.21 4.38
CA ASN A 80 15.70 2.62 4.12
C ASN A 80 16.82 3.20 5.02
N ARG A 81 16.77 4.51 5.31
CA ARG A 81 17.72 5.17 6.23
C ARG A 81 17.69 4.67 7.67
N ASN A 82 16.59 4.04 8.08
CA ASN A 82 16.37 3.53 9.44
C ASN A 82 16.71 2.04 9.58
N LEU A 83 16.99 1.35 8.47
CA LEU A 83 17.41 -0.06 8.48
C LEU A 83 18.64 -0.25 9.36
N LYS A 84 18.69 -1.37 10.08
CA LYS A 84 19.81 -1.76 10.93
C LYS A 84 20.49 -3.01 10.42
N LYS A 85 21.79 -3.08 10.59
CA LYS A 85 22.53 -4.31 10.31
C LYS A 85 21.93 -5.48 11.07
N GLY A 86 21.57 -6.52 10.35
CA GLY A 86 20.90 -7.70 10.89
C GLY A 86 19.42 -7.78 10.61
N ASP A 87 18.76 -6.70 10.17
CA ASP A 87 17.38 -6.70 9.74
C ASP A 87 17.19 -7.64 8.54
N LYS A 88 16.06 -8.37 8.52
CA LYS A 88 15.68 -9.25 7.42
C LYS A 88 14.73 -8.49 6.51
N VAL A 89 15.21 -8.07 5.35
CA VAL A 89 14.46 -7.28 4.37
C VAL A 89 13.92 -8.18 3.28
N ILE A 90 12.65 -8.03 2.95
CA ILE A 90 11.99 -8.77 1.86
C ILE A 90 12.51 -8.32 0.50
N LEU A 91 12.76 -9.30 -0.38
CA LEU A 91 13.21 -9.11 -1.75
C LEU A 91 12.09 -9.43 -2.73
N GLY A 92 12.09 -8.74 -3.88
CA GLY A 92 11.21 -9.04 -5.00
C GLY A 92 10.71 -7.78 -5.71
N ARG A 93 10.23 -7.96 -6.93
CA ARG A 93 9.70 -6.87 -7.77
C ARG A 93 8.32 -7.17 -8.35
N SER A 94 7.85 -8.40 -8.21
CA SER A 94 6.49 -8.74 -8.61
C SER A 94 5.49 -8.31 -7.52
N GLU A 95 4.26 -8.04 -7.93
CA GLU A 95 3.20 -7.53 -7.06
C GLU A 95 1.93 -8.39 -7.13
N ALA A 96 1.96 -9.46 -7.94
CA ALA A 96 0.83 -10.31 -8.24
C ALA A 96 1.06 -11.79 -7.85
N CYS A 97 1.67 -12.01 -6.70
CA CYS A 97 1.93 -13.30 -6.05
C CYS A 97 3.14 -14.11 -6.55
N GLU A 98 3.77 -13.79 -7.69
CA GLU A 98 4.82 -14.63 -8.31
C GLU A 98 6.04 -14.83 -7.40
N GLU A 99 6.36 -13.83 -6.57
CA GLU A 99 7.46 -13.85 -5.61
C GLU A 99 6.98 -13.89 -4.15
N GLY A 100 5.73 -14.29 -3.91
CA GLY A 100 5.15 -14.28 -2.57
C GLY A 100 4.82 -12.88 -2.05
N ILE A 101 4.64 -11.93 -2.97
CA ILE A 101 4.30 -10.54 -2.71
C ILE A 101 2.98 -10.22 -3.41
N TYR A 102 2.05 -9.60 -2.69
CA TYR A 102 0.79 -9.15 -3.25
C TYR A 102 0.46 -7.72 -2.82
N VAL A 103 0.35 -6.82 -3.79
CA VAL A 103 -0.07 -5.42 -3.60
C VAL A 103 -1.56 -5.30 -3.85
N HIS A 104 -2.33 -5.00 -2.80
CA HIS A 104 -3.79 -5.00 -2.85
C HIS A 104 -4.36 -3.62 -3.22
N SER A 105 -4.24 -3.25 -4.49
CA SER A 105 -4.70 -1.95 -5.00
C SER A 105 -6.22 -1.76 -5.04
N THR A 106 -6.99 -2.84 -4.88
CA THR A 106 -8.46 -2.84 -5.01
C THR A 106 -9.21 -2.97 -3.69
N GLY A 107 -8.48 -2.97 -2.55
CA GLY A 107 -9.05 -3.27 -1.23
C GLY A 107 -10.16 -2.34 -0.75
N PHE A 108 -10.27 -1.14 -1.31
CA PHE A 108 -11.31 -0.15 -1.00
C PHE A 108 -12.24 0.12 -2.19
N GLN A 109 -12.13 -0.64 -3.28
CA GLN A 109 -13.01 -0.46 -4.44
C GLN A 109 -14.40 -1.04 -4.17
N THR A 110 -15.42 -0.29 -4.51
CA THR A 110 -16.80 -0.78 -4.55
C THR A 110 -17.11 -1.39 -5.92
N GLU A 111 -18.19 -2.19 -6.03
CA GLU A 111 -18.66 -2.70 -7.32
C GLU A 111 -18.96 -1.56 -8.32
N GLU A 112 -19.44 -0.43 -7.82
CA GLU A 112 -19.71 0.77 -8.62
C GLU A 112 -18.41 1.39 -9.17
N ASP A 113 -17.35 1.41 -8.38
CA ASP A 113 -16.04 1.91 -8.78
C ASP A 113 -15.39 0.98 -9.82
N ALA A 114 -15.53 -0.32 -9.69
CA ALA A 114 -15.02 -1.30 -10.65
C ALA A 114 -15.66 -1.17 -12.05
N LEU A 115 -16.89 -0.67 -12.13
CA LEU A 115 -17.60 -0.42 -13.39
C LEU A 115 -17.25 0.94 -14.02
N THR A 116 -16.85 1.92 -13.20
CA THR A 116 -16.65 3.31 -13.63
C THR A 116 -15.19 3.74 -13.70
N ASP A 117 -14.34 3.20 -12.84
CA ASP A 117 -12.93 3.53 -12.75
C ASP A 117 -12.03 2.44 -13.33
N LYS A 118 -11.94 2.41 -14.64
CA LYS A 118 -10.65 2.03 -15.22
C LYS A 118 -9.69 3.17 -14.86
N PHE A 119 -8.79 2.93 -13.93
CA PHE A 119 -7.66 3.81 -13.67
C PHE A 119 -6.86 3.94 -14.97
N VAL A 120 -7.31 4.85 -15.82
CA VAL A 120 -6.60 5.18 -17.04
C VAL A 120 -5.57 6.23 -16.64
N PHE A 121 -4.35 5.79 -16.43
CA PHE A 121 -3.21 6.66 -16.33
C PHE A 121 -3.27 7.67 -17.46
N ARG A 122 -3.80 8.86 -17.22
CA ARG A 122 -3.75 10.12 -17.97
C ARG A 122 -3.60 10.04 -19.51
N GLN A 123 -4.00 8.97 -20.17
CA GLN A 123 -4.05 8.98 -21.62
C GLN A 123 -5.34 9.68 -22.04
N GLY A 124 -5.22 10.97 -22.37
CA GLY A 124 -6.25 11.72 -23.07
C GLY A 124 -7.14 12.64 -22.25
N ARG A 125 -6.88 12.87 -20.93
CA ARG A 125 -7.63 13.87 -20.16
C ARG A 125 -6.77 15.11 -19.89
N SER A 126 -7.22 16.24 -20.42
CA SER A 126 -6.68 17.57 -20.12
C SER A 126 -6.89 17.92 -18.63
N ARG A 127 -6.03 18.80 -18.07
CA ARG A 127 -6.22 19.40 -16.74
C ARG A 127 -7.55 20.14 -16.58
N GLU A 128 -8.17 20.50 -17.69
CA GLU A 128 -9.42 21.26 -17.74
C GLU A 128 -10.67 20.38 -17.70
N THR A 129 -10.53 19.05 -17.66
CA THR A 129 -11.68 18.16 -17.55
C THR A 129 -12.24 18.24 -16.12
N SER A 130 -13.50 18.64 -16.00
CA SER A 130 -14.19 18.75 -14.72
C SER A 130 -14.35 17.37 -14.08
N TYR A 131 -13.76 17.19 -12.90
CA TYR A 131 -13.96 16.04 -12.03
C TYR A 131 -14.97 16.38 -10.92
N ALA A 132 -16.11 16.91 -11.29
CA ALA A 132 -17.12 17.38 -10.33
C ALA A 132 -17.50 16.31 -9.30
N ARG A 133 -17.59 15.04 -9.71
CA ARG A 133 -17.89 13.93 -8.80
C ARG A 133 -16.79 13.68 -7.77
N ASP A 134 -15.53 13.80 -8.18
CA ASP A 134 -14.39 13.58 -7.28
C ASP A 134 -14.30 14.70 -6.24
N TYR A 135 -14.58 15.94 -6.65
CA TYR A 135 -14.66 17.07 -5.73
C TYR A 135 -15.82 16.94 -4.73
N ASP A 136 -16.98 16.48 -5.20
CA ASP A 136 -18.13 16.26 -4.32
C ASP A 136 -17.82 15.17 -3.28
N ARG A 137 -17.26 14.03 -3.70
CA ARG A 137 -16.82 12.94 -2.81
C ARG A 137 -15.77 13.43 -1.80
N LEU A 138 -14.77 14.21 -2.25
CA LEU A 138 -13.76 14.80 -1.36
C LEU A 138 -14.40 15.73 -0.32
N MET A 139 -15.33 16.57 -0.74
CA MET A 139 -16.03 17.48 0.18
C MET A 139 -16.90 16.73 1.20
N ASP A 140 -17.53 15.64 0.79
CA ASP A 140 -18.32 14.80 1.69
C ASP A 140 -17.42 14.06 2.69
N LEU A 141 -16.26 13.55 2.24
CA LEU A 141 -15.24 12.98 3.12
C LEU A 141 -14.72 14.00 4.14
N LEU A 142 -14.37 15.21 3.71
CA LEU A 142 -13.88 16.25 4.61
C LEU A 142 -14.94 16.67 5.65
N ARG A 143 -16.22 16.72 5.27
CA ARG A 143 -17.33 16.97 6.21
C ARG A 143 -17.48 15.85 7.21
N TYR A 144 -17.43 14.60 6.74
CA TYR A 144 -17.50 13.43 7.59
C TYR A 144 -16.36 13.40 8.61
N GLU A 145 -15.12 13.57 8.16
CA GLU A 145 -13.94 13.56 9.02
C GLU A 145 -13.89 14.73 10.01
N LYS A 146 -14.47 15.87 9.65
CA LYS A 146 -14.61 17.00 10.56
C LYS A 146 -15.50 16.68 11.78
N GLU A 147 -16.50 15.81 11.60
CA GLU A 147 -17.47 15.47 12.66
C GLU A 147 -17.06 14.19 13.42
N HIS A 148 -16.42 13.23 12.75
CA HIS A 148 -16.19 11.88 13.27
C HIS A 148 -14.72 11.51 13.45
N GLY A 149 -13.80 12.25 12.83
CA GLY A 149 -12.39 11.90 12.78
C GLY A 149 -11.44 13.06 13.01
N LYS A 150 -10.31 13.02 12.31
CA LYS A 150 -9.26 14.05 12.34
C LYS A 150 -8.72 14.29 10.94
N ILE A 151 -8.56 15.56 10.57
CA ILE A 151 -7.94 15.96 9.30
C ILE A 151 -6.52 16.42 9.59
N VAL A 152 -5.54 15.79 8.96
CA VAL A 152 -4.13 16.17 9.03
C VAL A 152 -3.71 16.74 7.66
N TRP A 153 -3.23 17.97 7.64
CA TRP A 153 -2.74 18.62 6.44
C TRP A 153 -1.22 18.49 6.35
N VAL A 154 -0.73 17.77 5.35
CA VAL A 154 0.70 17.71 5.02
C VAL A 154 0.95 18.68 3.88
N MET A 155 1.63 19.79 4.17
CA MET A 155 1.84 20.87 3.21
C MET A 155 3.31 20.97 2.83
N GLY A 156 3.56 21.17 1.53
CA GLY A 156 4.91 21.41 1.01
C GLY A 156 5.40 22.84 1.29
N PRO A 157 6.66 23.15 0.94
CA PRO A 157 7.29 24.46 1.21
C PRO A 157 6.55 25.66 0.61
N ALA A 158 5.77 25.46 -0.44
CA ALA A 158 4.97 26.53 -1.07
C ALA A 158 3.89 27.13 -0.15
N PHE A 159 3.57 26.45 0.97
CA PHE A 159 2.59 26.91 1.97
C PHE A 159 3.22 27.36 3.28
N SER A 160 4.54 27.29 3.39
CA SER A 160 5.28 27.75 4.58
C SER A 160 5.78 29.19 4.37
N PHE A 161 4.89 30.15 4.56
CA PHE A 161 5.23 31.59 4.59
C PHE A 161 5.19 32.10 6.02
#